data_9a498ec700bd7d1ca8a85292f8e62eea
#
_entry.id   9a498ec700bd7d1ca8a85292f8e62eea
#
_cell.length_a   1.000
_cell.length_b   1.000
_cell.length_c   1.000
_cell.angle_alpha   90.00
_cell.angle_beta   90.00
_cell.angle_gamma   90.00
#
_symmetry.space_group_name_H-M   'P 1'
#
loop_
_entity.id
_entity.type
_entity.pdbx_description
1 polymer ?
#
loop_
_entity_poly.entity_id
_entity_poly.type
_entity_poly.pdbx_seq_one_letter_code
_entity_poly.pdbx_strand_id
1 'polypeptide(L)'
;MWIDKQKTINLQLEMPVRLSTYRKGNAIPPLPGTNIFHSTELFHVFEMTRGYEPLLIVAYIGNRPVGKLLAVIRKSVRLFPPAIIKRCEIYGTGEYFDEEQNKEDLFGEILEHLTNEVLCKSFLIEFRNLENPLFGYKAFRRNNYFAINWLRVRNSLHSKTPYERLSMSRRRQINKALRNGAIMEIADNEKDIQDFSRMLKKAYSSQIRKHFPDIGFFRLLAWQNPEKELAKVFLVKYKGKIIGGSCLLYTSPSPRDRT
;
A
#
# COMPACT_ATOMS: atom_id res chain seq x y z
N MET A 1 -8.80 1.38 63.78
CA MET A 1 -7.44 1.60 63.33
C MET A 1 -7.36 1.21 61.85
N TRP A 2 -7.60 2.15 60.97
CA TRP A 2 -7.66 1.97 59.53
C TRP A 2 -6.30 2.30 58.98
N ILE A 3 -5.63 1.31 58.37
CA ILE A 3 -4.37 1.51 57.68
C ILE A 3 -4.70 1.86 56.25
N ASP A 4 -4.35 3.09 55.92
CA ASP A 4 -4.46 3.69 54.59
C ASP A 4 -3.49 2.97 53.62
N LYS A 5 -4.04 2.24 52.66
CA LYS A 5 -3.25 1.69 51.58
C LYS A 5 -2.89 2.82 50.63
N GLN A 6 -1.69 3.33 50.78
CA GLN A 6 -1.07 4.23 49.83
C GLN A 6 -1.15 3.61 48.43
N LYS A 7 -1.98 4.17 47.57
CA LYS A 7 -1.89 4.00 46.13
C LYS A 7 -0.56 4.57 45.69
N THR A 8 0.39 3.71 45.49
CA THR A 8 1.61 4.06 44.72
C THR A 8 1.13 4.37 43.32
N ILE A 9 0.94 5.65 43.03
CA ILE A 9 0.77 6.14 41.67
C ILE A 9 2.13 5.96 41.00
N ASN A 10 2.29 4.89 40.22
CA ASN A 10 3.37 4.75 39.27
C ASN A 10 3.12 5.80 38.17
N LEU A 11 3.65 6.99 38.37
CA LEU A 11 3.95 7.93 37.32
C LEU A 11 5.10 7.32 36.51
N GLN A 12 4.79 6.35 35.67
CA GLN A 12 5.65 6.09 34.51
C GLN A 12 5.62 7.41 33.73
N LEU A 13 6.75 8.10 33.73
CA LEU A 13 7.03 9.20 32.80
C LEU A 13 6.88 8.60 31.40
N GLU A 14 5.70 8.75 30.79
CA GLU A 14 5.48 8.39 29.41
C GLU A 14 6.42 9.28 28.58
N MET A 15 7.47 8.67 28.05
CA MET A 15 8.36 9.39 27.16
C MET A 15 7.54 9.86 25.95
N PRO A 16 7.62 11.16 25.61
CA PRO A 16 6.83 11.70 24.52
C PRO A 16 7.16 10.99 23.20
N VAL A 17 6.14 10.75 22.42
CA VAL A 17 6.30 10.21 21.07
C VAL A 17 6.97 11.28 20.20
N ARG A 18 8.07 10.89 19.58
CA ARG A 18 8.77 11.74 18.60
C ARG A 18 8.47 11.25 17.19
N LEU A 19 7.95 12.13 16.34
CA LEU A 19 7.69 11.84 14.93
C LEU A 19 8.84 12.32 14.05
N SER A 20 9.27 11.47 13.12
CA SER A 20 10.31 11.79 12.14
C SER A 20 9.82 11.48 10.73
N THR A 21 10.00 12.42 9.80
CA THR A 21 9.62 12.26 8.40
C THR A 21 10.84 12.04 7.53
N TYR A 22 10.88 10.91 6.83
CA TYR A 22 11.93 10.57 5.88
C TYR A 22 11.42 10.79 4.46
N ARG A 23 12.19 11.51 3.65
CA ARG A 23 11.90 11.84 2.25
C ARG A 23 12.96 11.30 1.29
N LYS A 24 14.01 10.67 1.81
CA LYS A 24 15.10 10.05 1.10
C LYS A 24 15.40 8.68 1.70
N GLY A 25 15.51 7.67 0.85
CA GLY A 25 15.68 6.30 1.28
C GLY A 25 16.96 6.05 2.05
N ASN A 26 18.06 6.73 1.69
CA ASN A 26 19.34 6.62 2.38
C ASN A 26 19.36 7.19 3.80
N ALA A 27 18.34 7.95 4.18
CA ALA A 27 18.20 8.48 5.54
C ALA A 27 17.33 7.59 6.45
N ILE A 28 16.67 6.56 5.90
CA ILE A 28 15.81 5.67 6.67
C ILE A 28 16.66 4.65 7.44
N PRO A 29 16.56 4.60 8.77
CA PRO A 29 17.25 3.56 9.54
C PRO A 29 16.59 2.19 9.30
N PRO A 30 17.24 1.08 9.69
CA PRO A 30 16.59 -0.22 9.73
C PRO A 30 15.34 -0.17 10.59
N LEU A 31 14.19 -0.55 10.01
CA LEU A 31 12.89 -0.52 10.67
C LEU A 31 12.27 -1.91 10.72
N PRO A 32 11.63 -2.28 11.83
CA PRO A 32 10.88 -3.53 11.92
C PRO A 32 9.62 -3.50 11.06
N GLY A 33 8.99 -4.68 10.97
CA GLY A 33 7.69 -4.87 10.34
C GLY A 33 7.73 -5.63 9.02
N THR A 34 6.56 -6.11 8.63
CA THR A 34 6.36 -6.97 7.45
C THR A 34 5.30 -6.44 6.49
N ASN A 35 4.61 -5.36 6.86
CA ASN A 35 3.58 -4.77 6.01
C ASN A 35 4.22 -4.07 4.82
N ILE A 36 4.04 -4.66 3.63
CA ILE A 36 4.61 -4.12 2.39
C ILE A 36 4.18 -2.68 2.10
N PHE A 37 2.94 -2.30 2.45
CA PHE A 37 2.44 -0.95 2.18
C PHE A 37 3.13 0.13 3.00
N HIS A 38 3.86 -0.25 4.05
CA HIS A 38 4.63 0.65 4.91
C HIS A 38 6.11 0.27 4.98
N SER A 39 6.57 -0.53 4.00
CA SER A 39 7.95 -1.00 3.94
C SER A 39 8.91 0.01 3.33
N THR A 40 10.18 -0.10 3.68
CA THR A 40 11.27 0.67 3.08
C THR A 40 11.47 0.29 1.61
N GLU A 41 11.22 -0.97 1.26
CA GLU A 41 11.31 -1.45 -0.10
C GLU A 41 10.29 -0.75 -1.02
N LEU A 42 9.03 -0.64 -0.58
CA LEU A 42 8.02 0.08 -1.35
C LEU A 42 8.31 1.59 -1.39
N PHE A 43 8.89 2.15 -0.32
CA PHE A 43 9.38 3.53 -0.33
C PHE A 43 10.39 3.74 -1.46
N HIS A 44 11.38 2.86 -1.60
CA HIS A 44 12.39 2.95 -2.66
C HIS A 44 11.78 2.80 -4.07
N VAL A 45 10.80 1.91 -4.23
CA VAL A 45 10.05 1.82 -5.51
C VAL A 45 9.43 3.16 -5.87
N PHE A 46 8.77 3.83 -4.92
CA PHE A 46 8.20 5.15 -5.17
C PHE A 46 9.27 6.22 -5.39
N GLU A 47 10.35 6.23 -4.61
CA GLU A 47 11.44 7.20 -4.76
C GLU A 47 12.07 7.15 -6.15
N MET A 48 12.26 5.94 -6.69
CA MET A 48 12.84 5.71 -8.01
C MET A 48 11.84 5.89 -9.15
N THR A 49 10.55 5.98 -8.86
CA THR A 49 9.51 6.14 -9.88
C THR A 49 9.25 7.61 -10.19
N ARG A 50 9.37 7.98 -11.47
CA ARG A 50 9.15 9.35 -11.90
C ARG A 50 7.76 9.87 -11.55
N GLY A 51 7.69 11.02 -10.88
CA GLY A 51 6.44 11.69 -10.53
C GLY A 51 5.78 11.19 -9.25
N TYR A 52 6.50 10.39 -8.47
CA TYR A 52 6.15 9.96 -7.14
C TYR A 52 7.10 10.61 -6.12
N GLU A 53 6.56 11.10 -5.03
CA GLU A 53 7.30 11.73 -3.93
C GLU A 53 6.88 11.00 -2.63
N PRO A 54 7.60 9.93 -2.23
CA PRO A 54 7.26 9.21 -1.01
C PRO A 54 7.66 10.00 0.23
N LEU A 55 6.94 9.76 1.32
CA LEU A 55 7.31 10.18 2.66
C LEU A 55 6.98 9.06 3.65
N LEU A 56 7.94 8.71 4.48
CA LEU A 56 7.79 7.74 5.54
C LEU A 56 7.82 8.47 6.88
N ILE A 57 6.72 8.41 7.63
CA ILE A 57 6.64 8.92 8.98
C ILE A 57 6.91 7.76 9.92
N VAL A 58 7.82 7.95 10.85
CA VAL A 58 8.15 6.96 11.89
C VAL A 58 7.97 7.61 13.25
N ALA A 59 7.23 6.91 14.10
CA ALA A 59 7.03 7.28 15.49
C ALA A 59 8.03 6.55 16.37
N TYR A 60 8.65 7.28 17.28
CA TYR A 60 9.66 6.78 18.21
C TYR A 60 9.28 7.09 19.65
N ILE A 61 9.56 6.15 20.56
CA ILE A 61 9.64 6.38 22.00
C ILE A 61 11.11 6.20 22.39
N GLY A 62 11.74 7.30 22.80
CA GLY A 62 13.20 7.33 22.91
C GLY A 62 13.85 7.09 21.54
N ASN A 63 14.61 6.00 21.40
CA ASN A 63 15.23 5.58 20.15
C ASN A 63 14.55 4.37 19.50
N ARG A 64 13.51 3.81 20.13
CA ARG A 64 12.80 2.63 19.63
C ARG A 64 11.67 3.07 18.69
N PRO A 65 11.62 2.58 17.44
CA PRO A 65 10.49 2.81 16.57
C PRO A 65 9.28 2.03 17.08
N VAL A 66 8.13 2.70 17.21
CA VAL A 66 6.87 2.12 17.71
C VAL A 66 5.79 2.07 16.64
N GLY A 67 5.95 2.81 15.56
CA GLY A 67 5.03 2.77 14.43
C GLY A 67 5.58 3.48 13.21
N LYS A 68 5.06 3.14 12.04
CA LYS A 68 5.41 3.79 10.75
C LYS A 68 4.23 3.87 9.82
N LEU A 69 4.25 4.91 8.96
CA LEU A 69 3.24 5.14 7.92
C LEU A 69 3.94 5.64 6.66
N LEU A 70 3.76 4.93 5.56
CA LEU A 70 4.22 5.37 4.24
C LEU A 70 3.09 6.06 3.50
N ALA A 71 3.33 7.26 3.04
CA ALA A 71 2.48 8.00 2.13
C ALA A 71 3.23 8.34 0.84
N VAL A 72 2.50 8.56 -0.23
CA VAL A 72 3.09 8.94 -1.51
C VAL A 72 2.32 10.08 -2.15
N ILE A 73 3.03 11.17 -2.48
CA ILE A 73 2.47 12.28 -3.22
C ILE A 73 2.72 12.02 -4.71
N ARG A 74 1.67 12.08 -5.51
CA ARG A 74 1.76 11.91 -6.96
C ARG A 74 0.90 12.90 -7.72
N LYS A 75 1.28 13.15 -8.97
CA LYS A 75 0.49 13.95 -9.90
C LYS A 75 -0.77 13.19 -10.29
N SER A 76 -1.94 13.82 -10.16
CA SER A 76 -3.23 13.19 -10.43
C SER A 76 -3.80 13.57 -11.80
N VAL A 77 -3.74 14.83 -12.17
CA VAL A 77 -4.35 15.35 -13.39
C VAL A 77 -3.45 16.41 -14.01
N ARG A 78 -3.40 16.46 -15.35
CA ARG A 78 -2.92 17.60 -16.10
C ARG A 78 -4.11 18.50 -16.43
N LEU A 79 -4.28 19.59 -15.71
CA LEU A 79 -5.13 20.70 -16.13
C LEU A 79 -4.29 21.70 -16.93
N PHE A 80 -4.88 22.27 -17.94
CA PHE A 80 -4.24 23.33 -18.73
C PHE A 80 -4.79 24.70 -18.30
N PRO A 81 -3.93 25.70 -18.05
CA PRO A 81 -2.48 25.68 -17.96
C PRO A 81 -1.98 24.85 -16.77
N PRO A 82 -0.70 24.47 -16.68
CA PRO A 82 -0.20 23.32 -15.93
C PRO A 82 -0.39 23.40 -14.41
N ALA A 83 -1.63 23.57 -13.96
CA ALA A 83 -1.99 23.32 -12.57
C ALA A 83 -1.89 21.80 -12.33
N ILE A 84 -0.78 21.38 -11.77
CA ILE A 84 -0.55 19.98 -11.46
C ILE A 84 -1.26 19.67 -10.15
N ILE A 85 -2.43 19.06 -10.23
CA ILE A 85 -3.10 18.56 -9.04
C ILE A 85 -2.30 17.36 -8.54
N LYS A 86 -1.73 17.50 -7.35
CA LYS A 86 -1.09 16.42 -6.61
C LYS A 86 -2.09 15.80 -5.65
N ARG A 87 -1.98 14.49 -5.46
CA ARG A 87 -2.68 13.73 -4.43
C ARG A 87 -1.66 13.04 -3.53
N CYS A 88 -1.97 12.99 -2.26
CA CYS A 88 -1.28 12.13 -1.30
C CYS A 88 -2.11 10.86 -1.10
N GLU A 89 -1.56 9.70 -1.36
CA GLU A 89 -2.22 8.41 -1.23
C GLU A 89 -1.53 7.58 -0.15
N ILE A 90 -2.33 6.96 0.71
CA ILE A 90 -1.89 6.10 1.79
C ILE A 90 -2.67 4.78 1.70
N TYR A 91 -1.96 3.66 1.77
CA TYR A 91 -2.54 2.31 1.74
C TYR A 91 -2.50 1.71 3.14
N GLY A 92 -3.65 1.60 3.79
CA GLY A 92 -3.76 1.17 5.19
C GLY A 92 -3.66 2.34 6.18
N THR A 93 -3.50 2.01 7.44
CA THR A 93 -3.46 2.97 8.57
C THR A 93 -2.14 2.94 9.33
N GLY A 94 -1.10 2.37 8.75
CA GLY A 94 0.22 2.26 9.38
C GLY A 94 0.54 0.84 9.84
N GLU A 95 1.72 0.67 10.38
CA GLU A 95 2.20 -0.55 11.01
C GLU A 95 2.76 -0.19 12.39
N TYR A 96 2.35 -0.91 13.42
CA TYR A 96 2.63 -0.62 14.83
C TYR A 96 3.34 -1.80 15.47
N PHE A 97 4.40 -1.53 16.27
CA PHE A 97 5.33 -2.53 16.78
C PHE A 97 5.20 -2.73 18.29
N ASP A 98 4.51 -1.81 18.97
CA ASP A 98 4.32 -1.84 20.40
C ASP A 98 2.87 -2.24 20.72
N GLU A 99 2.71 -3.32 21.51
CA GLU A 99 1.39 -3.77 21.94
C GLU A 99 0.89 -3.01 23.18
N GLU A 100 1.79 -2.40 23.94
CA GLU A 100 1.45 -1.64 25.14
C GLU A 100 0.90 -0.25 24.81
N GLN A 101 1.22 0.28 23.62
CA GLN A 101 0.74 1.57 23.15
C GLN A 101 -0.66 1.48 22.53
N ASN A 102 -1.48 2.49 22.80
CA ASN A 102 -2.76 2.61 22.12
C ASN A 102 -2.53 2.95 20.63
N LYS A 103 -2.73 1.97 19.77
CA LYS A 103 -2.51 2.09 18.31
C LYS A 103 -3.36 3.19 17.67
N GLU A 104 -4.56 3.48 18.19
CA GLU A 104 -5.43 4.54 17.65
C GLU A 104 -4.94 5.93 18.03
N ASP A 105 -4.41 6.11 19.25
CA ASP A 105 -3.85 7.39 19.69
C ASP A 105 -2.56 7.69 18.91
N LEU A 106 -1.67 6.70 18.80
CA LEU A 106 -0.45 6.80 18.00
C LEU A 106 -0.75 7.09 16.52
N PHE A 107 -1.76 6.43 15.97
CA PHE A 107 -2.25 6.75 14.63
C PHE A 107 -2.74 8.20 14.54
N GLY A 108 -3.42 8.69 15.55
CA GLY A 108 -3.90 10.08 15.62
C GLY A 108 -2.76 11.09 15.49
N GLU A 109 -1.66 10.89 16.23
CA GLU A 109 -0.47 11.76 16.16
C GLU A 109 0.21 11.68 14.78
N ILE A 110 0.37 10.47 14.24
CA ILE A 110 0.94 10.27 12.88
C ILE A 110 0.05 10.93 11.82
N LEU A 111 -1.28 10.81 11.92
CA LEU A 111 -2.23 11.39 10.98
C LEU A 111 -2.18 12.92 10.99
N GLU A 112 -2.16 13.52 12.17
CA GLU A 112 -2.05 14.98 12.32
C GLU A 112 -0.73 15.49 11.73
N HIS A 113 0.38 14.85 12.07
CA HIS A 113 1.69 15.18 11.53
C HIS A 113 1.74 15.04 9.99
N LEU A 114 1.23 13.92 9.45
CA LEU A 114 1.13 13.73 8.00
C LEU A 114 0.31 14.83 7.34
N THR A 115 -0.85 15.15 7.91
CA THR A 115 -1.76 16.15 7.37
C THR A 115 -1.06 17.49 7.25
N ASN A 116 -0.39 17.94 8.31
CA ASN A 116 0.38 19.19 8.33
C ASN A 116 1.52 19.19 7.31
N GLU A 117 2.22 18.06 7.15
CA GLU A 117 3.34 17.90 6.20
C GLU A 117 2.93 17.97 4.72
N VAL A 118 1.69 17.59 4.39
CA VAL A 118 1.27 17.45 2.98
C VAL A 118 0.19 18.42 2.54
N LEU A 119 -0.45 19.16 3.45
CA LEU A 119 -1.57 20.06 3.17
C LEU A 119 -1.22 21.12 2.11
N CYS A 120 -0.02 21.69 2.17
CA CYS A 120 0.44 22.68 1.19
C CYS A 120 0.94 22.05 -0.13
N LYS A 121 1.09 20.74 -0.19
CA LYS A 121 1.69 20.01 -1.33
C LYS A 121 0.67 19.21 -2.13
N SER A 122 -0.49 18.91 -1.53
CA SER A 122 -1.48 18.01 -2.10
C SER A 122 -2.87 18.61 -2.00
N PHE A 123 -3.61 18.56 -3.09
CA PHE A 123 -5.01 18.98 -3.12
C PHE A 123 -5.94 18.00 -2.40
N LEU A 124 -5.58 16.73 -2.37
CA LEU A 124 -6.37 15.65 -1.77
C LEU A 124 -5.44 14.69 -1.04
N ILE A 125 -5.82 14.31 0.16
CA ILE A 125 -5.20 13.24 0.94
C ILE A 125 -6.19 12.08 0.99
N GLU A 126 -5.81 10.91 0.49
CA GLU A 126 -6.68 9.74 0.35
C GLU A 126 -6.10 8.56 1.12
N PHE A 127 -6.81 8.13 2.16
CA PHE A 127 -6.52 6.87 2.86
C PHE A 127 -7.36 5.75 2.25
N ARG A 128 -6.70 4.68 1.83
CA ARG A 128 -7.33 3.42 1.43
C ARG A 128 -7.21 2.44 2.58
N ASN A 129 -8.15 2.51 3.51
CA ASN A 129 -8.17 1.58 4.63
C ASN A 129 -8.44 0.16 4.13
N LEU A 130 -7.46 -0.72 4.28
CA LEU A 130 -7.50 -2.10 3.78
C LEU A 130 -8.05 -3.08 4.83
N GLU A 131 -8.16 -2.66 6.08
CA GLU A 131 -8.51 -3.53 7.22
C GLU A 131 -9.81 -3.10 7.90
N ASN A 132 -9.74 -2.70 9.17
CA ASN A 132 -10.89 -2.30 9.95
C ASN A 132 -11.32 -0.86 9.59
N PRO A 133 -12.53 -0.66 9.04
CA PRO A 133 -13.00 0.67 8.66
C PRO A 133 -13.24 1.61 9.85
N LEU A 134 -13.34 1.08 11.07
CA LEU A 134 -13.56 1.86 12.28
C LEU A 134 -12.27 2.30 12.95
N PHE A 135 -11.13 1.68 12.61
CA PHE A 135 -9.84 2.04 13.18
C PHE A 135 -9.50 3.50 12.86
N GLY A 136 -9.14 4.24 13.90
CA GLY A 136 -8.75 5.64 13.77
C GLY A 136 -9.91 6.60 13.43
N TYR A 137 -11.17 6.16 13.52
CA TYR A 137 -12.33 6.98 13.15
C TYR A 137 -12.32 8.35 13.85
N LYS A 138 -12.04 8.39 15.16
CA LYS A 138 -11.98 9.65 15.93
C LYS A 138 -10.85 10.56 15.41
N ALA A 139 -9.69 10.00 15.13
CA ALA A 139 -8.54 10.73 14.60
C ALA A 139 -8.84 11.32 13.21
N PHE A 140 -9.44 10.52 12.32
CA PHE A 140 -9.88 10.99 11.00
C PHE A 140 -10.86 12.16 11.11
N ARG A 141 -11.88 12.05 11.97
CA ARG A 141 -12.87 13.12 12.16
C ARG A 141 -12.25 14.40 12.74
N ARG A 142 -11.34 14.26 13.70
CA ARG A 142 -10.62 15.41 14.31
C ARG A 142 -9.78 16.16 13.28
N ASN A 143 -9.20 15.44 12.33
CA ASN A 143 -8.38 16.03 11.25
C ASN A 143 -9.18 16.37 9.98
N ASN A 144 -10.49 16.50 10.07
CA ASN A 144 -11.40 16.89 8.99
C ASN A 144 -11.44 15.92 7.79
N TYR A 145 -11.12 14.65 8.01
CA TYR A 145 -11.35 13.62 7.00
C TYR A 145 -12.81 13.14 7.06
N PHE A 146 -13.32 12.75 5.91
CA PHE A 146 -14.62 12.13 5.78
C PHE A 146 -14.52 10.77 5.10
N ALA A 147 -15.35 9.84 5.56
CA ALA A 147 -15.37 8.49 5.00
C ALA A 147 -16.20 8.47 3.71
N ILE A 148 -15.64 7.83 2.67
CA ILE A 148 -16.35 7.47 1.46
C ILE A 148 -16.61 5.97 1.50
N ASN A 149 -17.86 5.56 1.41
CA ASN A 149 -18.22 4.16 1.39
C ASN A 149 -17.72 3.50 0.10
N TRP A 150 -16.93 2.44 0.26
CA TRP A 150 -16.38 1.65 -0.82
C TRP A 150 -16.78 0.19 -0.67
N LEU A 151 -17.25 -0.42 -1.74
CA LEU A 151 -17.56 -1.84 -1.73
C LEU A 151 -16.27 -2.66 -1.68
N ARG A 152 -16.13 -3.47 -0.63
CA ARG A 152 -15.06 -4.45 -0.49
C ARG A 152 -15.61 -5.84 -0.78
N VAL A 153 -15.10 -6.49 -1.81
CA VAL A 153 -15.40 -7.89 -2.10
C VAL A 153 -14.32 -8.76 -1.45
N ARG A 154 -14.73 -9.64 -0.54
CA ARG A 154 -13.86 -10.65 0.06
C ARG A 154 -14.25 -12.02 -0.40
N ASN A 155 -13.31 -12.75 -0.97
CA ASN A 155 -13.50 -14.15 -1.33
C ASN A 155 -12.83 -15.02 -0.28
N SER A 156 -13.62 -15.86 0.40
CA SER A 156 -13.06 -16.87 1.30
C SER A 156 -12.35 -17.94 0.48
N LEU A 157 -11.16 -18.34 0.87
CA LEU A 157 -10.41 -19.45 0.25
C LEU A 157 -10.48 -20.74 1.06
N HIS A 158 -11.30 -20.77 2.14
CA HIS A 158 -11.55 -21.99 2.91
C HIS A 158 -12.53 -22.89 2.16
N SER A 159 -12.50 -24.16 2.40
CA SER A 159 -13.42 -25.21 1.93
C SER A 159 -13.55 -25.47 0.42
N LYS A 160 -13.22 -24.52 -0.45
CA LYS A 160 -13.26 -24.70 -1.93
C LYS A 160 -12.05 -24.10 -2.59
N THR A 161 -11.57 -24.72 -3.65
CA THR A 161 -10.49 -24.15 -4.48
C THR A 161 -10.95 -22.86 -5.17
N PRO A 162 -10.02 -21.95 -5.56
CA PRO A 162 -10.37 -20.77 -6.33
C PRO A 162 -11.19 -21.08 -7.58
N TYR A 163 -10.87 -22.18 -8.28
CA TYR A 163 -11.59 -22.59 -9.48
C TYR A 163 -13.04 -23.01 -9.19
N GLU A 164 -13.29 -23.74 -8.12
CA GLU A 164 -14.64 -24.16 -7.71
C GLU A 164 -15.53 -22.99 -7.27
N ARG A 165 -14.93 -21.86 -6.90
CA ARG A 165 -15.66 -20.63 -6.54
C ARG A 165 -16.07 -19.79 -7.73
N LEU A 166 -15.49 -20.05 -8.90
CA LEU A 166 -15.89 -19.35 -10.13
C LEU A 166 -17.29 -19.78 -10.53
N SER A 167 -18.09 -18.82 -11.02
CA SER A 167 -19.37 -19.13 -11.64
C SER A 167 -19.19 -20.04 -12.84
N MET A 168 -20.22 -20.81 -13.18
CA MET A 168 -20.17 -21.71 -14.34
C MET A 168 -19.84 -20.95 -15.62
N SER A 169 -20.40 -19.75 -15.80
CA SER A 169 -20.11 -18.91 -16.96
C SER A 169 -18.62 -18.54 -17.03
N ARG A 170 -18.03 -18.14 -15.89
CA ARG A 170 -16.61 -17.77 -15.84
C ARG A 170 -15.71 -18.98 -16.12
N ARG A 171 -16.01 -20.15 -15.56
CA ARG A 171 -15.28 -21.39 -15.88
C ARG A 171 -15.33 -21.74 -17.36
N ARG A 172 -16.51 -21.62 -17.98
CA ARG A 172 -16.65 -21.86 -19.44
C ARG A 172 -15.81 -20.87 -20.26
N GLN A 173 -15.78 -19.59 -19.89
CA GLN A 173 -14.95 -18.58 -20.57
C GLN A 173 -13.47 -18.90 -20.46
N ILE A 174 -12.98 -19.26 -19.26
CA ILE A 174 -11.57 -19.63 -19.03
C ILE A 174 -11.22 -20.88 -19.87
N ASN A 175 -12.03 -21.93 -19.78
CA ASN A 175 -11.79 -23.17 -20.52
C ASN A 175 -11.82 -22.94 -22.05
N LYS A 176 -12.68 -22.06 -22.55
CA LYS A 176 -12.70 -21.66 -23.95
C LYS A 176 -11.42 -20.92 -24.34
N ALA A 177 -10.95 -19.99 -23.51
CA ALA A 177 -9.71 -19.25 -23.79
C ALA A 177 -8.49 -20.18 -23.83
N LEU A 178 -8.37 -21.08 -22.85
CA LEU A 178 -7.28 -22.07 -22.80
C LEU A 178 -7.31 -23.01 -24.03
N ARG A 179 -8.48 -23.53 -24.38
CA ARG A 179 -8.64 -24.38 -25.59
C ARG A 179 -8.29 -23.63 -26.88
N ASN A 180 -8.49 -22.33 -26.91
CA ASN A 180 -8.12 -21.49 -28.07
C ASN A 180 -6.64 -21.12 -28.09
N GLY A 181 -5.84 -21.60 -27.12
CA GLY A 181 -4.39 -21.37 -27.07
C GLY A 181 -3.98 -20.13 -26.27
N ALA A 182 -4.84 -19.59 -25.39
CA ALA A 182 -4.40 -18.63 -24.41
C ALA A 182 -3.58 -19.31 -23.31
N ILE A 183 -2.45 -18.72 -22.94
CA ILE A 183 -1.58 -19.21 -21.87
C ILE A 183 -1.41 -18.13 -20.80
N MET A 184 -1.18 -18.55 -19.55
CA MET A 184 -0.85 -17.65 -18.45
C MET A 184 0.57 -17.91 -18.00
N GLU A 185 1.37 -16.86 -17.93
CA GLU A 185 2.77 -16.89 -17.52
C GLU A 185 3.05 -15.79 -16.49
N ILE A 186 4.16 -15.93 -15.78
CA ILE A 186 4.73 -14.86 -14.95
C ILE A 186 5.79 -14.17 -15.82
N ALA A 187 5.80 -12.83 -15.81
CA ALA A 187 6.81 -12.07 -16.51
C ALA A 187 8.19 -12.37 -15.91
N ASP A 188 9.11 -12.83 -16.73
CA ASP A 188 10.46 -13.23 -16.37
C ASP A 188 11.55 -12.41 -17.07
N ASN A 189 11.16 -11.55 -18.01
CA ASN A 189 12.09 -10.76 -18.80
C ASN A 189 11.61 -9.31 -19.01
N GLU A 190 12.54 -8.44 -19.37
CA GLU A 190 12.31 -7.01 -19.58
C GLU A 190 11.27 -6.74 -20.67
N LYS A 191 11.26 -7.52 -21.73
CA LYS A 191 10.31 -7.36 -22.85
C LYS A 191 8.88 -7.59 -22.40
N ASP A 192 8.65 -8.59 -21.57
CA ASP A 192 7.33 -8.90 -21.01
C ASP A 192 6.80 -7.74 -20.16
N ILE A 193 7.64 -7.13 -19.33
CA ILE A 193 7.27 -5.94 -18.55
C ILE A 193 6.97 -4.74 -19.46
N GLN A 194 7.77 -4.54 -20.51
CA GLN A 194 7.53 -3.47 -21.47
C GLN A 194 6.20 -3.63 -22.20
N ASP A 195 5.92 -4.82 -22.69
CA ASP A 195 4.70 -5.12 -23.42
C ASP A 195 3.47 -5.04 -22.50
N PHE A 196 3.59 -5.52 -21.27
CA PHE A 196 2.57 -5.37 -20.23
C PHE A 196 2.28 -3.89 -19.92
N SER A 197 3.32 -3.10 -19.67
CA SER A 197 3.18 -1.66 -19.41
C SER A 197 2.53 -0.93 -20.58
N ARG A 198 2.94 -1.26 -21.82
CA ARG A 198 2.37 -0.68 -23.04
C ARG A 198 0.89 -1.02 -23.21
N MET A 199 0.51 -2.30 -22.98
CA MET A 199 -0.87 -2.75 -23.01
C MET A 199 -1.73 -2.01 -21.99
N LEU A 200 -1.28 -1.94 -20.74
CA LEU A 200 -2.00 -1.24 -19.67
C LEU A 200 -2.10 0.26 -19.96
N LYS A 201 -1.03 0.91 -20.40
CA LYS A 201 -1.04 2.33 -20.75
C LYS A 201 -2.09 2.63 -21.82
N LYS A 202 -2.22 1.77 -22.83
CA LYS A 202 -3.25 1.89 -23.87
C LYS A 202 -4.65 1.77 -23.26
N ALA A 203 -4.90 0.78 -22.41
CA ALA A 203 -6.19 0.58 -21.77
C ALA A 203 -6.55 1.75 -20.82
N TYR A 204 -5.60 2.23 -20.03
CA TYR A 204 -5.81 3.34 -19.10
C TYR A 204 -6.00 4.68 -19.82
N SER A 205 -5.30 4.95 -20.91
CA SER A 205 -5.45 6.20 -21.66
C SER A 205 -6.77 6.27 -22.43
N SER A 206 -7.25 5.15 -22.97
CA SER A 206 -8.45 5.11 -23.81
C SER A 206 -9.75 4.93 -23.02
N GLN A 207 -9.72 4.09 -21.97
CA GLN A 207 -10.94 3.70 -21.27
C GLN A 207 -11.09 4.34 -19.89
N ILE A 208 -10.00 4.45 -19.12
CA ILE A 208 -10.05 4.82 -17.71
C ILE A 208 -9.66 6.28 -17.49
N ARG A 209 -8.78 6.86 -18.35
CA ARG A 209 -8.27 8.24 -18.27
C ARG A 209 -7.64 8.60 -16.92
N LYS A 210 -7.08 7.61 -16.22
CA LYS A 210 -6.38 7.78 -14.93
C LYS A 210 -4.88 7.84 -15.14
N HIS A 211 -4.18 8.42 -14.17
CA HIS A 211 -2.73 8.37 -14.12
C HIS A 211 -2.28 6.91 -14.10
N PHE A 212 -1.29 6.61 -14.92
CA PHE A 212 -0.67 5.31 -15.00
C PHE A 212 0.82 5.45 -14.70
N PRO A 213 1.39 4.63 -13.82
CA PRO A 213 2.82 4.67 -13.53
C PRO A 213 3.62 4.29 -14.77
N ASP A 214 4.84 4.75 -14.84
CA ASP A 214 5.72 4.38 -15.94
C ASP A 214 6.20 2.91 -15.82
N ILE A 215 6.92 2.45 -16.83
CA ILE A 215 7.45 1.09 -16.87
C ILE A 215 8.41 0.82 -15.69
N GLY A 216 9.17 1.83 -15.27
CA GLY A 216 10.12 1.73 -14.16
C GLY A 216 9.46 1.24 -12.87
N PHE A 217 8.23 1.67 -12.61
CA PHE A 217 7.48 1.22 -11.44
C PHE A 217 7.27 -0.30 -11.41
N PHE A 218 6.85 -0.89 -12.53
CA PHE A 218 6.62 -2.34 -12.59
C PHE A 218 7.92 -3.13 -12.53
N ARG A 219 8.98 -2.61 -13.15
CA ARG A 219 10.31 -3.21 -13.09
C ARG A 219 10.85 -3.24 -11.67
N LEU A 220 10.75 -2.11 -10.97
CA LEU A 220 11.19 -2.00 -9.58
C LEU A 220 10.40 -2.93 -8.66
N LEU A 221 9.08 -3.00 -8.81
CA LEU A 221 8.24 -3.90 -8.02
C LEU A 221 8.58 -5.37 -8.25
N ALA A 222 8.83 -5.77 -9.50
CA ALA A 222 9.06 -7.17 -9.84
C ALA A 222 10.50 -7.63 -9.50
N TRP A 223 11.51 -6.75 -9.62
CA TRP A 223 12.92 -7.18 -9.62
C TRP A 223 13.89 -6.35 -8.79
N GLN A 224 13.44 -5.33 -8.07
CA GLN A 224 14.36 -4.48 -7.31
C GLN A 224 15.07 -5.23 -6.18
N ASN A 225 14.42 -6.19 -5.58
CA ASN A 225 14.98 -6.96 -4.48
C ASN A 225 14.90 -8.46 -4.80
N PRO A 226 16.02 -9.08 -5.23
CA PRO A 226 16.04 -10.50 -5.57
C PRO A 226 15.80 -11.41 -4.35
N GLU A 227 16.09 -10.93 -3.13
CA GLU A 227 15.89 -11.70 -1.90
C GLU A 227 14.45 -11.60 -1.37
N LYS A 228 13.73 -10.54 -1.73
CA LYS A 228 12.37 -10.27 -1.25
C LYS A 228 11.47 -9.91 -2.42
N GLU A 229 10.79 -10.89 -2.93
CA GLU A 229 9.83 -10.73 -4.00
C GLU A 229 8.67 -9.82 -3.54
N LEU A 230 8.62 -8.57 -4.04
CA LEU A 230 7.57 -7.61 -3.67
C LEU A 230 6.28 -7.83 -4.46
N ALA A 231 6.40 -8.23 -5.73
CA ALA A 231 5.26 -8.42 -6.61
C ALA A 231 5.55 -9.42 -7.70
N LYS A 232 4.48 -10.04 -8.21
CA LYS A 232 4.49 -10.82 -9.46
C LYS A 232 3.63 -10.17 -10.52
N VAL A 233 4.14 -10.14 -11.74
CA VAL A 233 3.39 -9.70 -12.92
C VAL A 233 2.92 -10.94 -13.68
N PHE A 234 1.62 -11.20 -13.65
CA PHE A 234 0.97 -12.27 -14.39
C PHE A 234 0.54 -11.77 -15.76
N LEU A 235 0.82 -12.54 -16.77
CA LEU A 235 0.53 -12.22 -18.17
C LEU A 235 -0.41 -13.26 -18.76
N VAL A 236 -1.34 -12.82 -19.60
CA VAL A 236 -2.12 -13.69 -20.47
C VAL A 236 -1.67 -13.43 -21.90
N LYS A 237 -1.11 -14.47 -22.52
CA LYS A 237 -0.63 -14.41 -23.92
C LYS A 237 -1.56 -15.21 -24.83
N TYR A 238 -1.76 -14.70 -26.04
CA TYR A 238 -2.47 -15.37 -27.12
C TYR A 238 -1.75 -15.12 -28.43
N LYS A 239 -1.40 -16.17 -29.16
CA LYS A 239 -0.60 -16.11 -30.40
C LYS A 239 0.65 -15.22 -30.24
N GLY A 240 1.38 -15.41 -29.13
CA GLY A 240 2.61 -14.68 -28.82
C GLY A 240 2.43 -13.20 -28.40
N LYS A 241 1.19 -12.70 -28.29
CA LYS A 241 0.90 -11.32 -27.88
C LYS A 241 0.28 -11.29 -26.48
N ILE A 242 0.68 -10.34 -25.66
CA ILE A 242 0.06 -10.07 -24.36
C ILE A 242 -1.31 -9.43 -24.61
N ILE A 243 -2.36 -10.09 -24.11
CA ILE A 243 -3.76 -9.65 -24.24
C ILE A 243 -4.37 -9.25 -22.90
N GLY A 244 -3.70 -9.56 -21.79
CA GLY A 244 -4.13 -9.21 -20.44
C GLY A 244 -3.01 -9.46 -19.44
N GLY A 245 -3.20 -8.97 -18.21
CA GLY A 245 -2.28 -9.25 -17.13
C GLY A 245 -2.66 -8.51 -15.86
N SER A 246 -1.97 -8.85 -14.77
CA SER A 246 -2.15 -8.25 -13.45
C SER A 246 -0.81 -8.22 -12.72
N CYS A 247 -0.56 -7.14 -12.00
CA CYS A 247 0.55 -7.06 -11.06
C CYS A 247 -0.01 -7.24 -9.64
N LEU A 248 0.43 -8.25 -8.93
CA LEU A 248 0.00 -8.57 -7.58
C LEU A 248 1.14 -8.35 -6.60
N LEU A 249 0.88 -7.55 -5.55
CA LEU A 249 1.80 -7.34 -4.44
C LEU A 249 1.65 -8.45 -3.40
N TYR A 250 2.77 -8.89 -2.82
CA TYR A 250 2.76 -9.78 -1.66
C TYR A 250 2.47 -8.97 -0.40
N THR A 251 1.27 -9.07 0.13
CA THR A 251 0.82 -8.26 1.26
C THR A 251 1.08 -8.87 2.63
N SER A 252 1.30 -10.18 2.70
CA SER A 252 1.74 -10.96 3.88
C SER A 252 1.88 -12.42 3.49
N PRO A 253 2.72 -13.22 4.18
CA PRO A 253 2.62 -14.65 4.06
C PRO A 253 1.21 -15.09 4.47
N SER A 254 0.56 -15.87 3.61
CA SER A 254 -0.72 -16.50 3.95
C SER A 254 -0.54 -17.35 5.22
N PRO A 255 -1.54 -17.48 6.10
CA PRO A 255 -1.50 -18.44 7.19
C PRO A 255 -1.20 -19.87 6.75
N ARG A 256 -1.38 -20.17 5.45
CA ARG A 256 -1.03 -21.47 4.83
C ARG A 256 0.46 -21.62 4.50
N ASP A 257 1.21 -20.52 4.46
CA ASP A 257 2.66 -20.55 4.17
C ASP A 257 3.49 -20.78 5.44
N ARG A 258 2.84 -21.05 6.57
CA ARG A 258 3.44 -21.36 7.88
C ARG A 258 3.52 -22.85 8.19
N THR A 259 3.32 -23.70 7.20
CA THR A 259 3.52 -25.16 7.37
C THR A 259 4.85 -25.59 6.79
#